data_ca8fb0f47988f29ad22e9c38ce0ce3c2
#
_entry.id   ca8fb0f47988f29ad22e9c38ce0ce3c2
#
_cell.length_a   1.000
_cell.length_b   1.000
_cell.length_c   1.000
_cell.angle_alpha   90.00
_cell.angle_beta   90.00
_cell.angle_gamma   90.00
#
_symmetry.space_group_name_H-M   'P 1'
#
loop_
_entity.id
_entity.type
_entity.pdbx_description
1 polymer ?
#
loop_
_entity_poly.entity_id
_entity_poly.type
_entity_poly.pdbx_seq_one_letter_code
_entity_poly.pdbx_strand_id
1 'polypeptide(L)'
;MKKFIILILTFLLIACNACNVHINGFGVTAKGSGNIINDSRELTDFHTVEIVGSMDAVIVSGESVSCNVKGDDNLVPLVKTAVTNNTLEISTKGSYSTKSPLIVYLTMPALDEARIIGSGDMTISDVTKDKVVLTISGSGDITATGSVEVLEAVVSGSGDLSLQNLQADHVNVTINGSGDAEVWANQSISAQINGSGDITYTGSPAKVDTQVNGSGDITKR
;
A
#
# COMPACT_ATOMS: atom_id res chain seq x y z
N MET A 1 5.55 54.50 -40.36
CA MET A 1 4.26 54.16 -39.73
C MET A 1 4.22 52.61 -39.56
N LYS A 2 4.57 52.13 -38.38
CA LYS A 2 4.59 50.70 -38.04
C LYS A 2 3.27 50.38 -37.32
N LYS A 3 2.43 49.50 -37.96
CA LYS A 3 1.17 49.02 -37.37
C LYS A 3 1.49 47.93 -36.38
N PHE A 4 1.19 48.14 -35.11
CA PHE A 4 1.19 47.13 -34.05
C PHE A 4 -0.10 46.26 -34.21
N ILE A 5 0.04 44.99 -34.50
CA ILE A 5 -1.03 44.02 -34.45
C ILE A 5 -1.06 43.43 -33.03
N ILE A 6 -2.08 43.81 -32.27
CA ILE A 6 -2.39 43.20 -30.97
C ILE A 6 -3.15 41.91 -31.21
N LEU A 7 -2.50 40.75 -30.98
CA LEU A 7 -3.15 39.45 -31.04
C LEU A 7 -3.84 39.21 -29.66
N ILE A 8 -5.17 39.40 -29.67
CA ILE A 8 -5.99 39.06 -28.49
C ILE A 8 -6.17 37.54 -28.49
N LEU A 9 -5.50 36.88 -27.57
CA LEU A 9 -5.66 35.45 -27.28
C LEU A 9 -6.91 35.29 -26.42
N THR A 10 -8.06 34.99 -27.04
CA THR A 10 -9.28 34.62 -26.31
C THR A 10 -9.14 33.21 -25.75
N PHE A 11 -8.91 33.12 -24.47
CA PHE A 11 -8.96 31.88 -23.71
C PHE A 11 -10.45 31.46 -23.60
N LEU A 12 -10.83 30.42 -24.33
CA LEU A 12 -12.14 29.80 -24.22
C LEU A 12 -12.19 29.01 -22.88
N LEU A 13 -12.76 29.62 -21.84
CA LEU A 13 -13.07 28.93 -20.58
C LEU A 13 -14.23 27.97 -20.85
N ILE A 14 -13.92 26.69 -21.03
CA ILE A 14 -14.94 25.63 -20.93
C ILE A 14 -15.20 25.46 -19.43
N ALA A 15 -16.30 26.01 -18.97
CA ALA A 15 -16.78 25.79 -17.60
C ALA A 15 -17.27 24.34 -17.46
N CYS A 16 -16.38 23.46 -16.97
CA CYS A 16 -16.77 22.17 -16.47
C CYS A 16 -17.28 22.35 -15.02
N ASN A 17 -18.61 22.38 -14.84
CA ASN A 17 -19.30 22.68 -13.58
C ASN A 17 -19.25 21.55 -12.53
N ALA A 18 -18.24 20.68 -12.53
CA ALA A 18 -18.15 19.56 -11.59
C ALA A 18 -16.76 19.37 -10.91
N CYS A 19 -15.77 20.21 -11.20
CA CYS A 19 -14.46 20.07 -10.54
C CYS A 19 -14.17 21.28 -9.66
N ASN A 20 -14.38 21.14 -8.34
CA ASN A 20 -13.80 22.06 -7.35
C ASN A 20 -12.29 21.81 -7.25
N VAL A 21 -11.51 22.31 -8.20
CA VAL A 21 -10.05 22.31 -8.14
C VAL A 21 -9.60 23.57 -7.43
N HIS A 22 -9.11 23.43 -6.21
CA HIS A 22 -8.51 24.54 -5.45
C HIS A 22 -7.01 24.57 -5.74
N ILE A 23 -6.53 25.60 -6.46
CA ILE A 23 -5.11 25.79 -6.74
C ILE A 23 -4.53 26.65 -5.62
N ASN A 24 -3.99 26.03 -4.58
CA ASN A 24 -3.08 26.68 -3.65
C ASN A 24 -1.65 26.42 -4.15
N GLY A 25 -0.80 27.42 -4.21
CA GLY A 25 0.50 27.50 -4.90
C GLY A 25 1.55 26.38 -4.70
N PHE A 26 1.19 25.22 -4.14
CA PHE A 26 1.99 24.01 -4.02
C PHE A 26 1.12 22.77 -4.22
N GLY A 27 0.82 22.43 -5.47
CA GLY A 27 0.13 21.18 -5.84
C GLY A 27 -1.40 21.34 -5.97
N VAL A 28 -1.98 20.66 -6.94
CA VAL A 28 -3.44 20.59 -7.14
C VAL A 28 -3.98 19.54 -6.17
N THR A 29 -4.76 19.96 -5.18
CA THR A 29 -5.50 19.05 -4.31
C THR A 29 -6.92 18.87 -4.85
N ALA A 30 -7.22 17.68 -5.35
CA ALA A 30 -8.55 17.32 -5.79
C ALA A 30 -9.42 16.96 -4.58
N LYS A 31 -10.63 17.53 -4.49
CA LYS A 31 -11.60 17.16 -3.46
C LYS A 31 -12.62 16.19 -4.04
N GLY A 32 -12.83 15.07 -3.34
CA GLY A 32 -13.84 14.08 -3.73
C GLY A 32 -15.24 14.66 -3.87
N SER A 33 -15.94 14.23 -4.89
CA SER A 33 -17.31 14.68 -5.24
C SER A 33 -18.38 14.13 -4.30
N GLY A 34 -18.11 12.98 -3.66
CA GLY A 34 -19.07 12.21 -2.88
C GLY A 34 -19.90 11.22 -3.73
N ASN A 35 -19.72 11.18 -5.06
CA ASN A 35 -20.35 10.22 -5.95
C ASN A 35 -19.40 9.04 -6.19
N ILE A 36 -19.71 7.88 -5.60
CA ILE A 36 -18.83 6.71 -5.65
C ILE A 36 -19.06 5.89 -6.89
N ILE A 37 -17.97 5.57 -7.60
CA ILE A 37 -17.96 4.67 -8.74
C ILE A 37 -16.99 3.50 -8.53
N ASN A 38 -17.14 2.49 -9.39
CA ASN A 38 -16.16 1.42 -9.56
C ASN A 38 -15.66 1.48 -11.01
N ASP A 39 -14.34 1.31 -11.18
CA ASP A 39 -13.68 1.34 -12.48
C ASP A 39 -12.75 0.13 -12.61
N SER A 40 -13.08 -0.77 -13.51
CA SER A 40 -12.29 -1.97 -13.78
C SER A 40 -11.09 -1.64 -14.66
N ARG A 41 -9.92 -2.16 -14.32
CA ARG A 41 -8.67 -1.98 -15.04
C ARG A 41 -8.19 -3.31 -15.61
N GLU A 42 -7.84 -3.32 -16.87
CA GLU A 42 -7.15 -4.46 -17.48
C GLU A 42 -5.65 -4.34 -17.18
N LEU A 43 -5.08 -5.38 -16.60
CA LEU A 43 -3.67 -5.47 -16.25
C LEU A 43 -3.04 -6.71 -16.88
N THR A 44 -1.76 -6.63 -17.19
CA THR A 44 -0.93 -7.80 -17.49
C THR A 44 -0.54 -8.51 -16.19
N ASP A 45 0.02 -9.71 -16.28
CA ASP A 45 0.48 -10.46 -15.10
C ASP A 45 1.54 -9.69 -14.31
N PHE A 46 1.46 -9.79 -12.99
CA PHE A 46 2.43 -9.25 -12.02
C PHE A 46 2.41 -10.12 -10.76
N HIS A 47 3.49 -10.07 -9.98
CA HIS A 47 3.60 -10.78 -8.70
C HIS A 47 4.01 -9.85 -7.54
N THR A 48 4.33 -8.61 -7.83
CA THR A 48 4.64 -7.58 -6.84
C THR A 48 3.60 -6.46 -6.92
N VAL A 49 3.13 -5.99 -5.77
CA VAL A 49 2.21 -4.84 -5.65
C VAL A 49 2.87 -3.76 -4.84
N GLU A 50 2.92 -2.55 -5.38
CA GLU A 50 3.45 -1.37 -4.71
C GLU A 50 2.40 -0.25 -4.68
N ILE A 51 2.07 0.24 -3.48
CA ILE A 51 1.22 1.42 -3.30
C ILE A 51 2.11 2.63 -2.99
N VAL A 52 1.94 3.69 -3.77
CA VAL A 52 2.61 4.98 -3.53
C VAL A 52 1.56 6.04 -3.22
N GLY A 53 1.52 6.48 -1.96
CA GLY A 53 0.58 7.51 -1.48
C GLY A 53 -0.27 7.07 -0.29
N SER A 54 -1.56 7.43 -0.30
CA SER A 54 -2.49 7.21 0.81
C SER A 54 -3.80 6.51 0.38
N MET A 55 -3.70 5.70 -0.67
CA MET A 55 -4.79 4.81 -1.09
C MET A 55 -4.68 3.48 -0.37
N ASP A 56 -5.83 2.84 -0.20
CA ASP A 56 -5.88 1.50 0.35
C ASP A 56 -5.92 0.44 -0.77
N ALA A 57 -5.41 -0.75 -0.49
CA ALA A 57 -5.59 -1.90 -1.35
C ALA A 57 -6.10 -3.13 -0.59
N VAL A 58 -6.94 -3.88 -1.27
CA VAL A 58 -7.40 -5.20 -0.83
C VAL A 58 -6.96 -6.21 -1.88
N ILE A 59 -6.11 -7.15 -1.48
CA ILE A 59 -5.54 -8.18 -2.34
C ILE A 59 -6.07 -9.53 -1.88
N VAL A 60 -6.60 -10.30 -2.82
CA VAL A 60 -7.11 -11.65 -2.55
C VAL A 60 -6.44 -12.61 -3.52
N SER A 61 -5.93 -13.74 -3.00
CA SER A 61 -5.43 -14.82 -3.86
C SER A 61 -6.58 -15.43 -4.67
N GLY A 62 -6.39 -15.64 -5.97
CA GLY A 62 -7.41 -16.20 -6.87
C GLY A 62 -6.82 -16.62 -8.20
N GLU A 63 -7.60 -17.32 -9.03
CA GLU A 63 -7.11 -17.97 -10.25
C GLU A 63 -6.71 -17.01 -11.39
N SER A 64 -7.22 -15.78 -11.38
CA SER A 64 -7.00 -14.81 -12.46
C SER A 64 -6.76 -13.40 -11.92
N VAL A 65 -6.05 -12.59 -12.71
CA VAL A 65 -5.82 -11.18 -12.38
C VAL A 65 -7.10 -10.37 -12.60
N SER A 66 -7.50 -9.62 -11.60
CA SER A 66 -8.52 -8.57 -11.73
C SER A 66 -8.11 -7.33 -10.93
N CYS A 67 -8.51 -6.16 -11.42
CA CYS A 67 -8.27 -4.90 -10.73
C CYS A 67 -9.52 -4.01 -10.83
N ASN A 68 -9.96 -3.50 -9.68
CA ASN A 68 -11.11 -2.61 -9.60
C ASN A 68 -10.81 -1.44 -8.66
N VAL A 69 -10.93 -0.22 -9.15
CA VAL A 69 -10.71 1.00 -8.38
C VAL A 69 -12.05 1.57 -7.95
N LYS A 70 -12.26 1.70 -6.64
CA LYS A 70 -13.48 2.25 -6.04
C LYS A 70 -13.19 3.57 -5.33
N GLY A 71 -14.00 4.58 -5.61
CA GLY A 71 -13.87 5.90 -4.99
C GLY A 71 -14.72 6.95 -5.65
N ASP A 72 -14.47 8.21 -5.30
CA ASP A 72 -15.17 9.35 -5.93
C ASP A 72 -14.92 9.40 -7.44
N ASP A 73 -15.96 9.67 -8.23
CA ASP A 73 -15.93 9.67 -9.71
C ASP A 73 -14.88 10.63 -10.29
N ASN A 74 -14.57 11.71 -9.59
CA ASN A 74 -13.56 12.68 -9.99
C ASN A 74 -12.13 12.32 -9.47
N LEU A 75 -11.99 11.39 -8.55
CA LEU A 75 -10.70 10.92 -8.02
C LEU A 75 -10.22 9.63 -8.69
N VAL A 76 -11.14 8.69 -9.00
CA VAL A 76 -10.83 7.43 -9.68
C VAL A 76 -10.00 7.63 -10.96
N PRO A 77 -10.25 8.64 -11.84
CA PRO A 77 -9.40 8.91 -13.01
C PRO A 77 -7.98 9.40 -12.67
N LEU A 78 -7.72 9.83 -11.44
CA LEU A 78 -6.38 10.24 -10.99
C LEU A 78 -5.52 9.05 -10.57
N VAL A 79 -6.15 7.91 -10.27
CA VAL A 79 -5.43 6.68 -9.92
C VAL A 79 -4.74 6.13 -11.15
N LYS A 80 -3.45 5.89 -11.02
CA LYS A 80 -2.61 5.20 -12.00
C LYS A 80 -2.41 3.76 -11.54
N THR A 81 -2.54 2.84 -12.46
CA THR A 81 -2.14 1.44 -12.30
C THR A 81 -1.22 1.09 -13.45
N ALA A 82 0.03 0.81 -13.17
CA ALA A 82 1.04 0.53 -14.20
C ALA A 82 1.84 -0.72 -13.82
N VAL A 83 1.88 -1.69 -14.73
CA VAL A 83 2.71 -2.88 -14.57
C VAL A 83 4.04 -2.68 -15.29
N THR A 84 5.14 -2.76 -14.55
CA THR A 84 6.50 -2.66 -15.08
C THR A 84 7.41 -3.66 -14.35
N ASN A 85 8.16 -4.46 -15.09
CA ASN A 85 9.07 -5.45 -14.51
C ASN A 85 8.40 -6.34 -13.45
N ASN A 86 7.22 -6.87 -13.75
CA ASN A 86 6.45 -7.75 -12.86
C ASN A 86 5.90 -7.06 -11.58
N THR A 87 5.96 -5.73 -11.49
CA THR A 87 5.44 -4.93 -10.39
C THR A 87 4.27 -4.09 -10.85
N LEU A 88 3.13 -4.20 -10.17
CA LEU A 88 2.01 -3.29 -10.27
C LEU A 88 2.26 -2.11 -9.33
N GLU A 89 2.57 -0.93 -9.89
CA GLU A 89 2.58 0.32 -9.16
C GLU A 89 1.18 0.95 -9.17
N ILE A 90 0.68 1.26 -7.98
CA ILE A 90 -0.58 1.97 -7.76
C ILE A 90 -0.25 3.33 -7.14
N SER A 91 -0.55 4.41 -7.86
CA SER A 91 -0.23 5.78 -7.42
C SER A 91 -1.32 6.76 -7.82
N THR A 92 -1.25 8.01 -7.35
CA THR A 92 -2.17 9.08 -7.77
C THR A 92 -1.46 10.24 -8.43
N LYS A 93 -2.14 10.87 -9.38
CA LYS A 93 -1.71 12.17 -9.95
C LYS A 93 -2.09 13.30 -8.99
N GLY A 94 -1.12 13.78 -8.21
CA GLY A 94 -1.32 14.89 -7.28
C GLY A 94 -1.95 14.46 -5.95
N SER A 95 -2.21 15.45 -5.10
CA SER A 95 -2.85 15.23 -3.80
C SER A 95 -4.37 15.25 -3.91
N TYR A 96 -5.03 14.50 -3.05
CA TYR A 96 -6.49 14.51 -2.96
C TYR A 96 -6.96 14.53 -1.51
N SER A 97 -8.23 14.88 -1.31
CA SER A 97 -8.93 14.75 -0.05
C SER A 97 -10.34 14.23 -0.31
N THR A 98 -10.78 13.24 0.45
CA THR A 98 -12.09 12.63 0.30
C THR A 98 -12.67 12.24 1.64
N LYS A 99 -13.99 12.03 1.69
CA LYS A 99 -14.70 11.47 2.84
C LYS A 99 -14.86 9.95 2.73
N SER A 100 -14.78 9.41 1.54
CA SER A 100 -14.91 7.99 1.25
C SER A 100 -13.55 7.45 0.83
N PRO A 101 -13.08 6.32 1.35
CA PRO A 101 -11.77 5.80 1.00
C PRO A 101 -11.67 5.50 -0.51
N LEU A 102 -10.48 5.77 -1.06
CA LEU A 102 -10.11 5.39 -2.42
C LEU A 102 -9.38 4.04 -2.33
N ILE A 103 -10.05 2.97 -2.77
CA ILE A 103 -9.60 1.60 -2.56
C ILE A 103 -9.37 0.91 -3.89
N VAL A 104 -8.27 0.16 -3.99
CA VAL A 104 -7.98 -0.73 -5.13
C VAL A 104 -8.18 -2.18 -4.70
N TYR A 105 -9.12 -2.87 -5.32
CA TYR A 105 -9.38 -4.29 -5.14
C TYR A 105 -8.63 -5.08 -6.21
N LEU A 106 -7.79 -6.01 -5.76
CA LEU A 106 -6.98 -6.87 -6.62
C LEU A 106 -7.30 -8.34 -6.34
N THR A 107 -7.42 -9.12 -7.41
CA THR A 107 -7.31 -10.58 -7.33
C THR A 107 -6.10 -10.97 -8.16
N MET A 108 -5.28 -11.91 -7.66
CA MET A 108 -4.08 -12.36 -8.36
C MET A 108 -3.70 -13.78 -7.94
N PRO A 109 -3.11 -14.59 -8.85
CA PRO A 109 -2.80 -15.98 -8.54
C PRO A 109 -1.59 -16.16 -7.61
N ALA A 110 -0.69 -15.21 -7.59
CA ALA A 110 0.54 -15.31 -6.80
C ALA A 110 1.05 -13.94 -6.37
N LEU A 111 1.26 -13.75 -5.07
CA LEU A 111 1.88 -12.56 -4.51
C LEU A 111 3.27 -12.93 -3.97
N ASP A 112 4.32 -12.36 -4.55
CA ASP A 112 5.70 -12.53 -4.08
C ASP A 112 6.09 -11.39 -3.12
N GLU A 113 5.64 -10.18 -3.41
CA GLU A 113 5.97 -9.01 -2.62
C GLU A 113 4.85 -7.97 -2.61
N ALA A 114 4.63 -7.35 -1.43
CA ALA A 114 3.74 -6.20 -1.26
C ALA A 114 4.46 -5.06 -0.55
N ARG A 115 4.36 -3.84 -1.09
CA ARG A 115 5.03 -2.65 -0.56
C ARG A 115 4.04 -1.50 -0.40
N ILE A 116 4.19 -0.78 0.72
CA ILE A 116 3.55 0.52 0.94
C ILE A 116 4.64 1.58 1.03
N ILE A 117 4.51 2.63 0.22
CA ILE A 117 5.32 3.86 0.28
C ILE A 117 4.37 5.00 0.54
N GLY A 118 4.14 5.33 1.82
CA GLY A 118 3.20 6.37 2.22
C GLY A 118 2.35 6.02 3.44
N SER A 119 1.03 6.25 3.35
CA SER A 119 0.10 6.11 4.48
C SER A 119 -1.21 5.41 4.10
N GLY A 120 -1.24 4.72 2.98
CA GLY A 120 -2.36 3.85 2.60
C GLY A 120 -2.22 2.48 3.27
N ASP A 121 -3.34 1.78 3.46
CA ASP A 121 -3.37 0.49 4.12
C ASP A 121 -3.51 -0.65 3.11
N MET A 122 -2.99 -1.83 3.46
CA MET A 122 -3.09 -3.02 2.61
C MET A 122 -3.64 -4.20 3.39
N THR A 123 -4.72 -4.78 2.89
CA THR A 123 -5.27 -6.05 3.39
C THR A 123 -5.02 -7.14 2.37
N ILE A 124 -4.37 -8.23 2.78
CA ILE A 124 -3.99 -9.36 1.93
C ILE A 124 -4.61 -10.62 2.50
N SER A 125 -5.36 -11.35 1.69
CA SER A 125 -6.07 -12.55 2.13
C SER A 125 -5.66 -13.79 1.35
N ASP A 126 -5.63 -14.91 2.07
CA ASP A 126 -5.46 -16.27 1.51
C ASP A 126 -4.14 -16.50 0.78
N VAL A 127 -3.06 -15.84 1.26
CA VAL A 127 -1.72 -16.05 0.70
C VAL A 127 -1.27 -17.49 0.95
N THR A 128 -0.86 -18.18 -0.12
CA THR A 128 -0.26 -19.52 -0.05
C THR A 128 0.95 -19.55 -0.98
N LYS A 129 2.16 -19.46 -0.41
CA LYS A 129 3.42 -19.35 -1.16
C LYS A 129 4.59 -19.92 -0.35
N ASP A 130 5.67 -20.27 -1.07
CA ASP A 130 6.93 -20.63 -0.39
C ASP A 130 7.52 -19.39 0.30
N LYS A 131 7.45 -18.22 -0.33
CA LYS A 131 7.98 -16.98 0.24
C LYS A 131 7.09 -15.78 -0.08
N VAL A 132 6.91 -14.90 0.90
CA VAL A 132 6.34 -13.56 0.73
C VAL A 132 7.21 -12.50 1.41
N VAL A 133 7.30 -11.33 0.76
CA VAL A 133 8.00 -10.15 1.30
C VAL A 133 6.98 -9.02 1.51
N LEU A 134 6.93 -8.45 2.71
CA LEU A 134 6.04 -7.35 3.06
C LEU A 134 6.87 -6.16 3.56
N THR A 135 6.69 -5.00 2.94
CA THR A 135 7.48 -3.81 3.25
C THR A 135 6.60 -2.58 3.45
N ILE A 136 6.81 -1.87 4.55
CA ILE A 136 6.20 -0.56 4.83
C ILE A 136 7.31 0.48 4.88
N SER A 137 7.15 1.55 4.10
CA SER A 137 7.97 2.76 4.14
C SER A 137 7.04 3.96 4.36
N GLY A 138 6.75 4.27 5.62
CA GLY A 138 5.80 5.32 6.00
C GLY A 138 4.98 5.01 7.25
N SER A 139 3.67 5.25 7.18
CA SER A 139 2.73 5.11 8.30
C SER A 139 1.45 4.35 7.92
N GLY A 140 1.45 3.67 6.80
CA GLY A 140 0.35 2.78 6.43
C GLY A 140 0.55 1.40 7.03
N ASP A 141 -0.51 0.59 7.09
CA ASP A 141 -0.53 -0.69 7.77
C ASP A 141 -0.71 -1.86 6.78
N ILE A 142 -0.12 -3.01 7.10
CA ILE A 142 -0.37 -4.25 6.36
C ILE A 142 -1.00 -5.29 7.28
N THR A 143 -2.17 -5.78 6.88
CA THR A 143 -2.79 -6.98 7.46
C THR A 143 -2.73 -8.11 6.45
N ALA A 144 -2.25 -9.30 6.86
CA ALA A 144 -2.22 -10.45 5.96
C ALA A 144 -2.69 -11.74 6.64
N THR A 145 -3.31 -12.62 5.83
CA THR A 145 -3.77 -13.95 6.25
C THR A 145 -3.32 -15.02 5.26
N GLY A 146 -3.13 -16.25 5.74
CA GLY A 146 -2.74 -17.39 4.89
C GLY A 146 -1.65 -18.26 5.50
N SER A 147 -0.83 -18.87 4.64
CA SER A 147 0.28 -19.74 5.06
C SER A 147 1.43 -19.64 4.07
N VAL A 148 2.65 -19.47 4.59
CA VAL A 148 3.89 -19.36 3.81
C VAL A 148 5.01 -20.18 4.45
N GLU A 149 6.01 -20.60 3.69
CA GLU A 149 7.20 -21.19 4.26
C GLU A 149 8.09 -20.10 4.88
N VAL A 150 8.33 -19.00 4.14
CA VAL A 150 9.20 -17.89 4.57
C VAL A 150 8.44 -16.56 4.50
N LEU A 151 8.41 -15.85 5.62
CA LEU A 151 7.97 -14.46 5.73
C LEU A 151 9.17 -13.55 5.94
N GLU A 152 9.36 -12.58 5.05
CA GLU A 152 10.26 -11.44 5.26
C GLU A 152 9.41 -10.17 5.42
N ALA A 153 9.55 -9.46 6.53
CA ALA A 153 8.74 -8.30 6.84
C ALA A 153 9.61 -7.14 7.34
N VAL A 154 9.45 -5.97 6.77
CA VAL A 154 10.23 -4.78 7.12
C VAL A 154 9.31 -3.57 7.28
N VAL A 155 9.44 -2.89 8.41
CA VAL A 155 8.82 -1.58 8.65
C VAL A 155 9.92 -0.52 8.73
N SER A 156 9.77 0.54 7.95
CA SER A 156 10.59 1.75 8.00
C SER A 156 9.67 2.95 8.20
N GLY A 157 9.42 3.30 9.47
CA GLY A 157 8.48 4.37 9.83
C GLY A 157 7.66 4.07 11.08
N SER A 158 6.36 4.29 10.99
CA SER A 158 5.40 4.14 12.11
C SER A 158 4.15 3.33 11.73
N GLY A 159 4.20 2.62 10.62
CA GLY A 159 3.12 1.72 10.21
C GLY A 159 3.24 0.36 10.88
N ASP A 160 2.14 -0.37 10.97
CA ASP A 160 2.04 -1.62 11.71
C ASP A 160 1.85 -2.84 10.79
N LEU A 161 2.33 -4.00 11.27
CA LEU A 161 2.17 -5.30 10.62
C LEU A 161 1.27 -6.21 11.46
N SER A 162 0.05 -6.45 11.00
CA SER A 162 -0.91 -7.38 11.62
C SER A 162 -0.89 -8.73 10.88
N LEU A 163 0.12 -9.58 11.20
CA LEU A 163 0.39 -10.85 10.52
C LEU A 163 0.16 -12.08 11.40
N GLN A 164 -0.51 -11.95 12.54
CA GLN A 164 -0.81 -13.05 13.45
C GLN A 164 -1.71 -14.15 12.85
N ASN A 165 -2.34 -13.88 11.71
CA ASN A 165 -3.14 -14.83 10.94
C ASN A 165 -2.44 -15.31 9.64
N LEU A 166 -1.20 -14.91 9.41
CA LEU A 166 -0.33 -15.42 8.36
C LEU A 166 0.68 -16.39 8.98
N GLN A 167 0.36 -17.69 8.93
CA GLN A 167 1.23 -18.73 9.47
C GLN A 167 2.50 -18.85 8.63
N ALA A 168 3.67 -18.70 9.25
CA ALA A 168 4.95 -18.86 8.58
C ALA A 168 5.84 -19.87 9.32
N ASP A 169 6.56 -20.71 8.56
CA ASP A 169 7.54 -21.61 9.16
C ASP A 169 8.76 -20.83 9.61
N HIS A 170 9.26 -19.94 8.77
CA HIS A 170 10.42 -19.10 9.04
C HIS A 170 10.05 -17.63 8.92
N VAL A 171 10.26 -16.85 9.98
CA VAL A 171 9.97 -15.42 10.03
C VAL A 171 11.27 -14.62 10.18
N ASN A 172 11.46 -13.63 9.30
CA ASN A 172 12.43 -12.55 9.42
C ASN A 172 11.68 -11.22 9.48
N VAL A 173 11.68 -10.57 10.64
CA VAL A 173 10.98 -9.30 10.83
C VAL A 173 11.91 -8.23 11.36
N THR A 174 11.90 -7.05 10.73
CA THR A 174 12.72 -5.91 11.12
C THR A 174 11.87 -4.65 11.21
N ILE A 175 11.96 -3.96 12.35
CA ILE A 175 11.35 -2.65 12.55
C ILE A 175 12.45 -1.59 12.65
N ASN A 176 12.41 -0.60 11.77
CA ASN A 176 13.23 0.61 11.80
C ASN A 176 12.32 1.80 12.05
N GLY A 177 12.01 2.11 13.30
CA GLY A 177 11.09 3.19 13.64
C GLY A 177 10.28 2.94 14.91
N SER A 178 8.97 3.23 14.84
CA SER A 178 8.04 3.18 15.97
C SER A 178 6.74 2.42 15.65
N GLY A 179 6.70 1.72 14.54
CA GLY A 179 5.59 0.83 14.22
C GLY A 179 5.73 -0.51 14.93
N ASP A 180 4.65 -1.27 15.00
CA ASP A 180 4.60 -2.55 15.69
C ASP A 180 4.40 -3.71 14.70
N ALA A 181 4.77 -4.94 15.11
CA ALA A 181 4.52 -6.13 14.33
C ALA A 181 3.96 -7.28 15.19
N GLU A 182 2.85 -7.86 14.74
CA GLU A 182 2.35 -9.12 15.27
C GLU A 182 2.54 -10.23 14.22
N VAL A 183 3.32 -11.29 14.52
CA VAL A 183 3.65 -12.35 13.58
C VAL A 183 3.40 -13.74 14.14
N TRP A 184 3.25 -14.75 13.25
CA TRP A 184 3.15 -16.16 13.62
C TRP A 184 4.33 -16.94 13.06
N ALA A 185 5.13 -17.57 13.94
CA ALA A 185 6.31 -18.36 13.58
C ALA A 185 6.20 -19.80 14.09
N ASN A 186 6.31 -20.80 13.19
CA ASN A 186 6.25 -22.21 13.54
C ASN A 186 7.62 -22.81 13.88
N GLN A 187 8.68 -22.54 13.09
CA GLN A 187 9.97 -23.20 13.19
C GLN A 187 11.09 -22.27 13.66
N SER A 188 11.16 -21.05 13.07
CA SER A 188 12.15 -20.07 13.49
C SER A 188 11.65 -18.64 13.33
N ILE A 189 12.19 -17.76 14.19
CA ILE A 189 12.02 -16.32 14.08
C ILE A 189 13.37 -15.61 14.26
N SER A 190 13.66 -14.66 13.37
CA SER A 190 14.69 -13.64 13.52
C SER A 190 13.98 -12.29 13.58
N ALA A 191 14.02 -11.63 14.74
CA ALA A 191 13.31 -10.39 14.99
C ALA A 191 14.28 -9.30 15.42
N GLN A 192 14.24 -8.15 14.73
CA GLN A 192 15.12 -7.02 14.99
C GLN A 192 14.30 -5.73 15.13
N ILE A 193 14.61 -4.96 16.19
CA ILE A 193 14.07 -3.61 16.39
C ILE A 193 15.22 -2.60 16.41
N ASN A 194 15.13 -1.58 15.58
CA ASN A 194 15.95 -0.39 15.59
C ASN A 194 15.03 0.82 15.82
N GLY A 195 14.64 1.08 17.07
CA GLY A 195 13.69 2.14 17.38
C GLY A 195 12.91 1.92 18.66
N SER A 196 11.60 2.24 18.62
CA SER A 196 10.72 2.21 19.79
C SER A 196 9.42 1.41 19.57
N GLY A 197 9.31 0.72 18.45
CA GLY A 197 8.20 -0.17 18.18
C GLY A 197 8.39 -1.54 18.84
N ASP A 198 7.34 -2.35 18.86
CA ASP A 198 7.32 -3.66 19.50
C ASP A 198 7.10 -4.80 18.48
N ILE A 199 7.66 -5.97 18.77
CA ILE A 199 7.36 -7.20 18.01
C ILE A 199 6.74 -8.22 18.95
N THR A 200 5.51 -8.64 18.63
CA THR A 200 4.85 -9.75 19.31
C THR A 200 4.78 -10.96 18.38
N TYR A 201 5.28 -12.11 18.83
CA TYR A 201 5.15 -13.33 18.05
C TYR A 201 4.37 -14.42 18.77
N THR A 202 3.62 -15.19 17.98
CA THR A 202 2.90 -16.41 18.38
C THR A 202 3.52 -17.63 17.72
N GLY A 203 3.06 -18.82 18.13
CA GLY A 203 3.64 -20.09 17.67
C GLY A 203 4.66 -20.67 18.65
N SER A 204 5.41 -21.66 18.19
CA SER A 204 6.40 -22.36 19.03
C SER A 204 7.69 -22.62 18.26
N PRO A 205 8.37 -21.56 17.78
CA PRO A 205 9.60 -21.72 17.01
C PRO A 205 10.69 -22.35 17.87
N ALA A 206 11.40 -23.33 17.30
CA ALA A 206 12.53 -23.99 17.97
C ALA A 206 13.78 -23.10 17.99
N LYS A 207 13.88 -22.14 17.05
CA LYS A 207 14.98 -21.19 16.99
C LYS A 207 14.43 -19.76 17.07
N VAL A 208 14.92 -19.03 18.07
CA VAL A 208 14.56 -17.61 18.30
C VAL A 208 15.85 -16.79 18.36
N ASP A 209 15.97 -15.83 17.45
CA ASP A 209 17.06 -14.85 17.41
C ASP A 209 16.45 -13.45 17.49
N THR A 210 16.80 -12.69 18.51
CA THR A 210 16.20 -11.38 18.78
C THR A 210 17.24 -10.33 19.05
N GLN A 211 17.08 -9.14 18.47
CA GLN A 211 17.94 -8.00 18.68
C GLN A 211 17.12 -6.73 18.86
N VAL A 212 17.36 -5.99 19.93
CA VAL A 212 16.73 -4.68 20.18
C VAL A 212 17.80 -3.61 20.32
N ASN A 213 17.71 -2.62 19.43
CA ASN A 213 18.52 -1.42 19.44
C ASN A 213 17.58 -0.22 19.62
N GLY A 214 17.15 0.05 20.86
CA GLY A 214 16.19 1.11 21.16
C GLY A 214 15.41 0.86 22.44
N SER A 215 14.13 1.27 22.44
CA SER A 215 13.24 1.18 23.60
C SER A 215 12.06 0.23 23.43
N GLY A 216 12.01 -0.48 22.31
CA GLY A 216 10.96 -1.47 22.04
C GLY A 216 11.21 -2.81 22.71
N ASP A 217 10.19 -3.66 22.69
CA ASP A 217 10.21 -4.99 23.26
C ASP A 217 9.90 -6.08 22.21
N ILE A 218 10.53 -7.26 22.35
CA ILE A 218 10.18 -8.46 21.57
C ILE A 218 9.60 -9.49 22.53
N THR A 219 8.31 -9.79 22.38
CA THR A 219 7.58 -10.64 23.30
C THR A 219 6.91 -11.83 22.61
N LYS A 220 6.81 -12.95 23.33
CA LYS A 220 6.02 -14.11 22.90
C LYS A 220 4.65 -14.07 23.58
N ARG A 221 3.59 -14.26 22.76
CA ARG A 221 2.21 -14.43 23.25
C ARG A 221 1.88 -15.91 23.37
#